data_9f927b31c3070f20a712ec1f4b9abd01
#
_entry.id   9f927b31c3070f20a712ec1f4b9abd01
#
_cell.length_a   1.000
_cell.length_b   1.000
_cell.length_c   1.000
_cell.angle_alpha   90.00
_cell.angle_beta   90.00
_cell.angle_gamma   90.00
#
_symmetry.space_group_name_H-M   'P 1'
#
loop_
_entity.id
_entity.type
_entity.pdbx_description
1 polymer ?
#
loop_
_entity_poly.entity_id
_entity_poly.type
_entity_poly.pdbx_seq_one_letter_code
_entity_poly.pdbx_strand_id
1 'polypeptide(L)'
;MKRLLTRILAATALIAPAVPTLADSPAAPPAITAPDKSGRLAVNGINYYYEIRGKGEPLLLLHGGLGSSDMFAPLLPTLTSQRQVVLVDLQGHGRTELGTRKFNLEAMGDDMNALVQKLGYKQIDVFGYSFGGGVGFRLAVQHPQTVRRLVLVSAGYASDGFYPEIRAQQGQVNAEAFQYMKDTPMYKGYVAVAPKPDDFPKLLTAIGDFMKQGYDYSPDVAKLKMPVMLVFGDSDMYRPEHVVKFYQLLGGGLKDAGWMRENLSQNRLAILPNHTHYDIFLAPELVSTTLPFLNGETKASAWQ
;
A
#
# COMPACT_ATOMS: atom_id res chain seq x y z
N MET A 1 -74.93 -27.40 47.22
CA MET A 1 -73.53 -27.65 46.93
C MET A 1 -73.23 -26.92 45.59
N LYS A 2 -72.87 -25.65 45.64
CA LYS A 2 -72.49 -24.85 44.47
C LYS A 2 -71.11 -24.23 44.77
N ARG A 3 -70.08 -24.66 44.02
CA ARG A 3 -68.71 -24.08 44.16
C ARG A 3 -68.59 -22.82 43.34
N LEU A 4 -68.26 -21.75 44.05
CA LEU A 4 -67.93 -20.45 43.51
C LEU A 4 -66.52 -20.49 42.87
N LEU A 5 -66.35 -20.23 41.57
CA LEU A 5 -65.09 -20.09 40.92
C LEU A 5 -64.78 -18.61 40.72
N THR A 6 -63.85 -18.11 41.52
CA THR A 6 -63.33 -16.74 41.41
C THR A 6 -62.32 -16.69 40.24
N ARG A 7 -62.59 -15.88 39.25
CA ARG A 7 -61.66 -15.57 38.15
C ARG A 7 -60.70 -14.48 38.61
N ILE A 8 -59.39 -14.84 38.63
CA ILE A 8 -58.30 -13.85 38.76
C ILE A 8 -57.89 -13.45 37.36
N LEU A 9 -58.11 -12.17 36.98
CA LEU A 9 -57.52 -11.57 35.79
C LEU A 9 -56.08 -11.20 36.13
N ALA A 10 -55.13 -11.87 35.54
CA ALA A 10 -53.74 -11.45 35.50
C ALA A 10 -53.54 -10.57 34.28
N ALA A 11 -53.25 -9.28 34.52
CA ALA A 11 -52.82 -8.33 33.50
C ALA A 11 -51.35 -8.63 33.19
N THR A 12 -51.09 -9.25 32.03
CA THR A 12 -49.76 -9.36 31.46
C THR A 12 -49.41 -8.06 30.73
N ALA A 13 -48.57 -7.25 31.33
CA ALA A 13 -47.96 -6.11 30.64
C ALA A 13 -46.97 -6.68 29.57
N LEU A 14 -47.27 -6.49 28.29
CA LEU A 14 -46.36 -6.72 27.19
C LEU A 14 -45.26 -5.65 27.24
N ILE A 15 -44.09 -6.02 27.72
CA ILE A 15 -42.85 -5.24 27.50
C ILE A 15 -42.40 -5.54 26.07
N ALA A 16 -42.65 -4.58 25.15
CA ALA A 16 -42.06 -4.64 23.81
C ALA A 16 -40.54 -4.48 23.93
N PRO A 17 -39.72 -5.36 23.33
CA PRO A 17 -38.29 -5.15 23.31
C PRO A 17 -38.00 -3.87 22.50
N ALA A 18 -37.24 -2.94 23.10
CA ALA A 18 -36.69 -1.79 22.38
C ALA A 18 -35.80 -2.32 21.25
N VAL A 19 -36.21 -2.08 20.01
CA VAL A 19 -35.38 -2.30 18.85
C VAL A 19 -34.19 -1.35 18.96
N PRO A 20 -32.93 -1.81 18.99
CA PRO A 20 -31.81 -0.89 18.94
C PRO A 20 -31.88 -0.11 17.64
N THR A 21 -31.94 1.22 17.74
CA THR A 21 -31.75 2.11 16.61
C THR A 21 -30.44 1.74 15.94
N LEU A 22 -30.51 1.36 14.65
CA LEU A 22 -29.32 1.14 13.82
C LEU A 22 -28.42 2.37 14.00
N ALA A 23 -27.22 2.15 14.55
CA ALA A 23 -26.18 3.16 14.59
C ALA A 23 -26.02 3.74 13.19
N ASP A 24 -25.81 5.05 13.13
CA ASP A 24 -25.63 5.81 11.91
C ASP A 24 -24.78 5.05 10.90
N SER A 25 -25.28 4.87 9.71
CA SER A 25 -24.49 4.36 8.59
C SER A 25 -23.22 5.19 8.50
N PRO A 26 -22.04 4.58 8.39
CA PRO A 26 -20.81 5.34 8.24
C PRO A 26 -20.98 6.34 7.09
N ALA A 27 -20.65 7.59 7.34
CA ALA A 27 -20.74 8.65 6.34
C ALA A 27 -20.06 8.18 5.06
N ALA A 28 -20.72 8.39 3.92
CA ALA A 28 -20.13 8.06 2.62
C ALA A 28 -18.73 8.69 2.54
N PRO A 29 -17.72 7.96 2.07
CA PRO A 29 -16.38 8.51 1.95
C PRO A 29 -16.43 9.80 1.14
N PRO A 30 -15.69 10.85 1.53
CA PRO A 30 -15.70 12.12 0.82
C PRO A 30 -15.37 11.91 -0.65
N ALA A 31 -16.13 12.57 -1.52
CA ALA A 31 -15.94 12.46 -2.97
C ALA A 31 -14.49 12.83 -3.32
N ILE A 32 -13.84 11.99 -4.12
CA ILE A 32 -12.50 12.26 -4.61
C ILE A 32 -12.58 13.49 -5.52
N THR A 33 -11.96 14.58 -5.11
CA THR A 33 -11.88 15.80 -5.91
C THR A 33 -11.01 15.56 -7.15
N ALA A 34 -11.19 16.37 -8.20
CA ALA A 34 -10.29 16.35 -9.34
C ALA A 34 -8.84 16.62 -8.89
N PRO A 35 -7.82 16.08 -9.57
CA PRO A 35 -6.42 16.39 -9.27
C PRO A 35 -6.12 17.87 -9.51
N ASP A 36 -5.23 18.45 -8.69
CA ASP A 36 -4.74 19.82 -8.90
C ASP A 36 -3.93 19.90 -10.20
N LYS A 37 -3.26 18.81 -10.55
CA LYS A 37 -2.51 18.67 -11.80
C LYS A 37 -2.47 17.20 -12.19
N SER A 38 -2.60 16.91 -13.47
CA SER A 38 -2.34 15.59 -14.03
C SER A 38 -1.66 15.72 -15.40
N GLY A 39 -1.02 14.65 -15.83
CA GLY A 39 -0.35 14.65 -17.12
C GLY A 39 0.43 13.39 -17.38
N ARG A 40 1.28 13.46 -18.40
CA ARG A 40 2.20 12.39 -18.76
C ARG A 40 3.62 12.94 -18.86
N LEU A 41 4.57 12.11 -18.41
CA LEU A 41 6.00 12.41 -18.51
C LEU A 41 6.72 11.25 -19.19
N ALA A 42 7.41 11.55 -20.28
CA ALA A 42 8.31 10.60 -20.92
C ALA A 42 9.58 10.45 -20.08
N VAL A 43 9.84 9.25 -19.59
CA VAL A 43 11.00 8.89 -18.80
C VAL A 43 11.54 7.54 -19.29
N ASN A 44 12.78 7.51 -19.76
CA ASN A 44 13.49 6.29 -20.18
C ASN A 44 12.67 5.36 -21.10
N GLY A 45 11.92 5.95 -22.04
CA GLY A 45 11.11 5.23 -23.04
C GLY A 45 9.71 4.85 -22.58
N ILE A 46 9.31 5.16 -21.36
CA ILE A 46 7.94 4.98 -20.84
C ILE A 46 7.28 6.37 -20.66
N ASN A 47 6.01 6.47 -21.04
CA ASN A 47 5.24 7.72 -20.89
C ASN A 47 4.32 7.60 -19.67
N TYR A 48 4.86 7.88 -18.49
CA TYR A 48 4.19 7.72 -17.20
C TYR A 48 3.05 8.69 -17.01
N TYR A 49 1.87 8.21 -16.65
CA TYR A 49 0.78 9.03 -16.15
C TYR A 49 1.03 9.36 -14.68
N TYR A 50 0.75 10.64 -14.32
CA TYR A 50 0.83 11.09 -12.93
C TYR A 50 -0.31 12.06 -12.58
N GLU A 51 -0.60 12.15 -11.30
CA GLU A 51 -1.46 13.15 -10.68
C GLU A 51 -0.77 13.81 -9.50
N ILE A 52 -1.06 15.07 -9.26
CA ILE A 52 -0.66 15.81 -8.06
C ILE A 52 -1.92 16.30 -7.37
N ARG A 53 -2.01 16.09 -6.06
CA ARG A 53 -3.16 16.45 -5.22
C ARG A 53 -2.70 17.00 -3.89
N GLY A 54 -3.40 18.04 -3.40
CA GLY A 54 -3.11 18.66 -2.10
C GLY A 54 -1.85 19.50 -2.09
N LYS A 55 -1.48 19.94 -0.88
CA LYS A 55 -0.34 20.85 -0.65
C LYS A 55 0.48 20.37 0.55
N GLY A 56 1.70 20.86 0.67
CA GLY A 56 2.62 20.52 1.77
C GLY A 56 3.80 19.71 1.30
N GLU A 57 4.38 18.93 2.23
CA GLU A 57 5.53 18.08 1.93
C GLU A 57 5.20 16.99 0.91
N PRO A 58 6.02 16.82 -0.13
CA PRO A 58 5.70 15.90 -1.23
C PRO A 58 5.80 14.44 -0.81
N LEU A 59 4.83 13.63 -1.26
CA LEU A 59 4.71 12.20 -1.01
C LEU A 59 4.41 11.48 -2.33
N LEU A 60 5.32 10.61 -2.78
CA LEU A 60 5.13 9.74 -3.93
C LEU A 60 4.41 8.46 -3.51
N LEU A 61 3.25 8.18 -4.12
CA LEU A 61 2.50 6.94 -3.94
C LEU A 61 2.70 5.99 -5.12
N LEU A 62 3.14 4.77 -4.85
CA LEU A 62 3.41 3.71 -5.82
C LEU A 62 2.51 2.49 -5.51
N HIS A 63 1.62 2.17 -6.43
CA HIS A 63 0.60 1.13 -6.28
C HIS A 63 1.14 -0.30 -6.48
N GLY A 64 0.35 -1.29 -6.07
CA GLY A 64 0.64 -2.72 -6.25
C GLY A 64 0.45 -3.22 -7.69
N GLY A 65 0.97 -4.40 -7.97
CA GLY A 65 0.79 -5.07 -9.26
C GLY A 65 -0.69 -5.28 -9.61
N LEU A 66 -1.02 -5.19 -10.90
CA LEU A 66 -2.37 -5.25 -11.47
C LEU A 66 -3.33 -4.16 -10.96
N GLY A 67 -2.81 -3.16 -10.23
CA GLY A 67 -3.58 -2.00 -9.76
C GLY A 67 -3.34 -0.75 -10.62
N SER A 68 -3.73 0.38 -10.05
CA SER A 68 -3.42 1.72 -10.54
C SER A 68 -3.35 2.68 -9.36
N SER A 69 -3.02 3.93 -9.61
CA SER A 69 -3.07 4.98 -8.59
C SER A 69 -4.45 5.14 -7.95
N ASP A 70 -5.52 4.74 -8.65
CA ASP A 70 -6.89 4.82 -8.13
C ASP A 70 -7.13 3.92 -6.89
N MET A 71 -6.29 2.89 -6.66
CA MET A 71 -6.39 2.06 -5.47
C MET A 71 -6.18 2.83 -4.17
N PHE A 72 -5.49 3.96 -4.21
CA PHE A 72 -5.27 4.82 -3.04
C PHE A 72 -6.44 5.76 -2.74
N ALA A 73 -7.50 5.73 -3.54
CA ALA A 73 -8.67 6.60 -3.38
C ALA A 73 -9.18 6.71 -1.94
N PRO A 74 -9.33 5.63 -1.16
CA PRO A 74 -9.79 5.70 0.23
C PRO A 74 -8.84 6.45 1.17
N LEU A 75 -7.55 6.48 0.86
CA LEU A 75 -6.51 7.10 1.69
C LEU A 75 -6.29 8.59 1.35
N LEU A 76 -6.66 8.99 0.14
CA LEU A 76 -6.37 10.34 -0.38
C LEU A 76 -6.94 11.47 0.47
N PRO A 77 -8.18 11.45 0.98
CA PRO A 77 -8.72 12.57 1.76
C PRO A 77 -7.84 12.91 2.96
N THR A 78 -7.38 11.90 3.69
CA THR A 78 -6.53 12.11 4.86
C THR A 78 -5.11 12.52 4.46
N LEU A 79 -4.54 11.90 3.43
CA LEU A 79 -3.19 12.24 2.98
C LEU A 79 -3.12 13.66 2.41
N THR A 80 -4.05 14.04 1.54
CA THR A 80 -4.05 15.35 0.86
C THR A 80 -4.40 16.51 1.77
N SER A 81 -5.00 16.25 2.93
CA SER A 81 -5.23 17.30 3.95
C SER A 81 -3.94 17.81 4.57
N GLN A 82 -2.84 17.06 4.51
CA GLN A 82 -1.57 17.37 5.17
C GLN A 82 -0.35 17.31 4.22
N ARG A 83 -0.50 16.71 3.05
CA ARG A 83 0.62 16.42 2.14
C ARG A 83 0.26 16.79 0.70
N GLN A 84 1.28 17.12 -0.08
CA GLN A 84 1.17 17.10 -1.52
C GLN A 84 1.45 15.68 -2.02
N VAL A 85 0.44 15.02 -2.54
CA VAL A 85 0.51 13.63 -2.99
C VAL A 85 0.77 13.58 -4.48
N VAL A 86 1.81 12.88 -4.88
CA VAL A 86 2.15 12.55 -6.27
C VAL A 86 1.80 11.08 -6.50
N LEU A 87 0.79 10.82 -7.31
CA LEU A 87 0.38 9.48 -7.71
C LEU A 87 0.95 9.17 -9.09
N VAL A 88 1.43 7.95 -9.29
CA VAL A 88 1.97 7.49 -10.57
C VAL A 88 1.37 6.14 -10.92
N ASP A 89 0.86 6.00 -12.14
CA ASP A 89 0.54 4.70 -12.70
C ASP A 89 1.84 4.07 -13.24
N LEU A 90 2.27 2.94 -12.66
CA LEU A 90 3.52 2.28 -13.00
C LEU A 90 3.47 1.71 -14.44
N GLN A 91 4.64 1.40 -15.02
CA GLN A 91 4.74 0.82 -16.37
C GLN A 91 3.75 -0.34 -16.55
N GLY A 92 2.95 -0.29 -17.60
CA GLY A 92 1.95 -1.30 -17.94
C GLY A 92 0.67 -1.28 -17.13
N HIS A 93 0.54 -0.37 -16.16
CA HIS A 93 -0.59 -0.31 -15.24
C HIS A 93 -1.39 0.98 -15.43
N GLY A 94 -2.68 0.90 -15.09
CA GLY A 94 -3.56 2.05 -15.13
C GLY A 94 -3.51 2.77 -16.48
N ARG A 95 -3.20 4.06 -16.46
CA ARG A 95 -3.12 4.93 -17.65
C ARG A 95 -1.75 4.92 -18.32
N THR A 96 -0.77 4.18 -17.78
CA THR A 96 0.60 4.06 -18.34
C THR A 96 0.71 2.79 -19.19
N GLU A 97 1.07 2.94 -20.45
CA GLU A 97 1.24 1.80 -21.37
C GLU A 97 2.39 0.88 -20.93
N LEU A 98 2.29 -0.39 -21.33
CA LEU A 98 3.31 -1.41 -21.02
C LEU A 98 4.67 -1.09 -21.66
N GLY A 99 4.66 -0.55 -22.88
CA GLY A 99 5.88 -0.36 -23.66
C GLY A 99 6.51 -1.69 -24.08
N THR A 100 7.76 -1.66 -24.49
CA THR A 100 8.53 -2.83 -24.98
C THR A 100 9.57 -3.30 -23.96
N ARG A 101 9.87 -2.48 -22.91
CA ARG A 101 10.86 -2.81 -21.89
C ARG A 101 10.29 -3.88 -20.94
N LYS A 102 11.08 -4.93 -20.67
CA LYS A 102 10.73 -5.92 -19.63
C LYS A 102 10.65 -5.25 -18.26
N PHE A 103 9.84 -5.82 -17.37
CA PHE A 103 9.77 -5.37 -15.98
C PHE A 103 11.12 -5.61 -15.28
N ASN A 104 11.59 -4.54 -14.64
CA ASN A 104 12.82 -4.53 -13.86
C ASN A 104 12.68 -3.44 -12.79
N LEU A 105 12.76 -3.83 -11.52
CA LEU A 105 12.55 -2.90 -10.41
C LEU A 105 13.62 -1.82 -10.34
N GLU A 106 14.87 -2.17 -10.72
CA GLU A 106 15.98 -1.21 -10.77
C GLU A 106 15.71 -0.11 -11.79
N ALA A 107 15.34 -0.50 -13.02
CA ALA A 107 15.00 0.46 -14.06
C ALA A 107 13.78 1.32 -13.69
N MET A 108 12.77 0.74 -13.04
CA MET A 108 11.61 1.48 -12.55
C MET A 108 11.99 2.43 -11.39
N GLY A 109 12.92 2.06 -10.53
CA GLY A 109 13.49 2.93 -9.49
C GLY A 109 14.16 4.16 -10.09
N ASP A 110 14.99 3.97 -11.14
CA ASP A 110 15.61 5.06 -11.90
C ASP A 110 14.57 5.95 -12.59
N ASP A 111 13.50 5.35 -13.13
CA ASP A 111 12.40 6.10 -13.74
C ASP A 111 11.70 7.00 -12.72
N MET A 112 11.41 6.47 -11.53
CA MET A 112 10.76 7.27 -10.48
C MET A 112 11.65 8.41 -10.01
N ASN A 113 12.97 8.21 -9.91
CA ASN A 113 13.91 9.30 -9.64
C ASN A 113 13.83 10.38 -10.72
N ALA A 114 13.93 10.00 -11.99
CA ALA A 114 13.88 10.95 -13.12
C ALA A 114 12.52 11.67 -13.19
N LEU A 115 11.41 10.97 -12.90
CA LEU A 115 10.07 11.55 -12.86
C LEU A 115 9.97 12.60 -11.74
N VAL A 116 10.40 12.28 -10.54
CA VAL A 116 10.42 13.17 -9.36
C VAL A 116 11.22 14.44 -9.68
N GLN A 117 12.40 14.31 -10.28
CA GLN A 117 13.23 15.45 -10.67
C GLN A 117 12.57 16.30 -11.78
N LYS A 118 11.96 15.67 -12.79
CA LYS A 118 11.23 16.39 -13.87
C LYS A 118 10.00 17.14 -13.34
N LEU A 119 9.39 16.67 -12.25
CA LEU A 119 8.32 17.37 -11.55
C LEU A 119 8.83 18.53 -10.67
N GLY A 120 10.15 18.70 -10.52
CA GLY A 120 10.78 19.79 -9.79
C GLY A 120 11.08 19.48 -8.33
N TYR A 121 10.90 18.25 -7.87
CA TYR A 121 11.21 17.86 -6.49
C TYR A 121 12.68 17.46 -6.35
N LYS A 122 13.38 18.07 -5.40
CA LYS A 122 14.75 17.67 -5.01
C LYS A 122 14.73 16.44 -4.11
N GLN A 123 13.78 16.39 -3.20
CA GLN A 123 13.52 15.27 -2.28
C GLN A 123 12.03 15.03 -2.14
N ILE A 124 11.67 13.79 -1.88
CA ILE A 124 10.29 13.35 -1.71
C ILE A 124 10.22 12.22 -0.69
N ASP A 125 9.14 12.13 0.08
CA ASP A 125 8.82 10.91 0.80
C ASP A 125 8.23 9.89 -0.16
N VAL A 126 8.45 8.61 0.10
CA VAL A 126 7.95 7.53 -0.75
C VAL A 126 7.10 6.57 0.06
N PHE A 127 5.94 6.25 -0.47
CA PHE A 127 5.04 5.23 0.06
C PHE A 127 4.76 4.24 -1.07
N GLY A 128 5.27 3.03 -0.94
CA GLY A 128 5.10 1.98 -1.94
C GLY A 128 4.37 0.76 -1.36
N TYR A 129 3.34 0.30 -2.06
CA TYR A 129 2.63 -0.92 -1.72
C TYR A 129 3.01 -2.05 -2.67
N SER A 130 3.32 -3.24 -2.12
CA SER A 130 3.58 -4.47 -2.87
C SER A 130 4.62 -4.25 -4.00
N PHE A 131 4.25 -4.43 -5.27
CA PHE A 131 5.10 -4.16 -6.43
C PHE A 131 5.67 -2.74 -6.42
N GLY A 132 4.82 -1.73 -6.13
CA GLY A 132 5.25 -0.34 -5.95
C GLY A 132 6.19 -0.15 -4.76
N GLY A 133 6.08 -0.98 -3.73
CA GLY A 133 7.05 -1.04 -2.63
C GLY A 133 8.42 -1.50 -3.09
N GLY A 134 8.49 -2.53 -3.97
CA GLY A 134 9.72 -2.95 -4.62
C GLY A 134 10.37 -1.84 -5.46
N VAL A 135 9.55 -1.10 -6.23
CA VAL A 135 10.02 0.08 -6.99
C VAL A 135 10.54 1.17 -6.05
N GLY A 136 9.80 1.48 -4.97
CA GLY A 136 10.21 2.46 -3.96
C GLY A 136 11.50 2.06 -3.24
N PHE A 137 11.67 0.77 -2.93
CA PHE A 137 12.90 0.24 -2.37
C PHE A 137 14.09 0.48 -3.31
N ARG A 138 13.96 0.15 -4.61
CA ARG A 138 15.02 0.37 -5.60
C ARG A 138 15.33 1.85 -5.80
N LEU A 139 14.31 2.70 -5.88
CA LEU A 139 14.49 4.16 -5.90
C LEU A 139 15.35 4.62 -4.71
N ALA A 140 15.02 4.17 -3.49
CA ALA A 140 15.73 4.58 -2.27
C ALA A 140 17.18 4.05 -2.20
N VAL A 141 17.43 2.84 -2.70
CA VAL A 141 18.78 2.26 -2.75
C VAL A 141 19.65 2.95 -3.78
N GLN A 142 19.13 3.22 -4.98
CA GLN A 142 19.89 3.78 -6.10
C GLN A 142 20.04 5.30 -5.99
N HIS A 143 19.04 5.98 -5.43
CA HIS A 143 18.98 7.44 -5.31
C HIS A 143 18.67 7.90 -3.88
N PRO A 144 19.49 7.54 -2.87
CA PRO A 144 19.20 7.82 -1.46
C PRO A 144 19.05 9.33 -1.16
N GLN A 145 19.66 10.20 -1.96
CA GLN A 145 19.53 11.66 -1.83
C GLN A 145 18.14 12.18 -2.24
N THR A 146 17.38 11.41 -3.04
CA THR A 146 16.04 11.80 -3.51
C THR A 146 14.95 11.42 -2.52
N VAL A 147 15.17 10.36 -1.73
CA VAL A 147 14.18 9.84 -0.79
C VAL A 147 14.47 10.34 0.62
N ARG A 148 13.53 11.09 1.19
CA ARG A 148 13.62 11.62 2.55
C ARG A 148 13.18 10.61 3.60
N ARG A 149 12.07 9.91 3.38
CA ARG A 149 11.52 8.80 4.18
C ARG A 149 10.90 7.78 3.26
N LEU A 150 10.97 6.52 3.65
CA LEU A 150 10.45 5.41 2.87
C LEU A 150 9.44 4.61 3.72
N VAL A 151 8.21 4.47 3.22
CA VAL A 151 7.21 3.55 3.76
C VAL A 151 7.03 2.40 2.76
N LEU A 152 7.23 1.19 3.23
CA LEU A 152 7.04 -0.05 2.47
C LEU A 152 5.87 -0.81 3.08
N VAL A 153 4.79 -0.91 2.33
CA VAL A 153 3.59 -1.64 2.74
C VAL A 153 3.54 -2.97 2.00
N SER A 154 3.52 -4.07 2.74
CA SER A 154 3.45 -5.42 2.17
C SER A 154 4.48 -5.66 1.06
N ALA A 155 5.71 -5.23 1.28
CA ALA A 155 6.82 -5.35 0.33
C ALA A 155 8.07 -5.91 1.01
N GLY A 156 8.53 -7.07 0.58
CA GLY A 156 9.71 -7.74 1.12
C GLY A 156 10.99 -7.40 0.34
N TYR A 157 12.13 -7.71 0.94
CA TYR A 157 13.44 -7.54 0.32
C TYR A 157 13.88 -8.73 -0.53
N ALA A 158 13.20 -9.88 -0.43
CA ALA A 158 13.54 -11.07 -1.20
C ALA A 158 12.32 -11.95 -1.49
N SER A 159 12.35 -12.67 -2.58
CA SER A 159 11.27 -13.56 -3.03
C SER A 159 11.08 -14.78 -2.14
N ASP A 160 12.08 -15.20 -1.39
CA ASP A 160 11.97 -16.28 -0.41
C ASP A 160 11.16 -15.91 0.82
N GLY A 161 10.85 -14.63 0.99
CA GLY A 161 9.96 -14.14 2.04
C GLY A 161 8.51 -14.54 1.90
N PHE A 162 8.06 -14.86 0.69
CA PHE A 162 6.69 -15.35 0.45
C PHE A 162 6.49 -16.75 1.01
N TYR A 163 5.25 -17.10 1.33
CA TYR A 163 4.88 -18.51 1.56
C TYR A 163 5.11 -19.35 0.30
N PRO A 164 5.51 -20.64 0.43
CA PRO A 164 5.80 -21.50 -0.73
C PRO A 164 4.65 -21.62 -1.72
N GLU A 165 3.40 -21.70 -1.23
CA GLU A 165 2.19 -21.76 -2.05
C GLU A 165 1.97 -20.47 -2.85
N ILE A 166 2.30 -19.32 -2.28
CA ILE A 166 2.25 -18.02 -2.99
C ILE A 166 3.30 -18.00 -4.11
N ARG A 167 4.52 -18.47 -3.84
CA ARG A 167 5.57 -18.57 -4.88
C ARG A 167 5.15 -19.50 -6.01
N ALA A 168 4.51 -20.62 -5.70
CA ALA A 168 3.99 -21.54 -6.70
C ALA A 168 2.90 -20.90 -7.58
N GLN A 169 1.98 -20.14 -6.97
CA GLN A 169 0.94 -19.42 -7.70
C GLN A 169 1.51 -18.31 -8.59
N GLN A 170 2.45 -17.52 -8.07
CA GLN A 170 3.15 -16.48 -8.83
C GLN A 170 3.84 -17.05 -10.09
N GLY A 171 4.42 -18.24 -9.99
CA GLY A 171 5.04 -18.93 -11.11
C GLY A 171 4.07 -19.34 -12.24
N GLN A 172 2.77 -19.33 -11.98
CA GLN A 172 1.74 -19.69 -12.96
C GLN A 172 1.08 -18.46 -13.63
N VAL A 173 1.42 -17.26 -13.20
CA VAL A 173 0.85 -16.03 -13.79
C VAL A 173 1.37 -15.88 -15.23
N ASN A 174 0.45 -15.81 -16.18
CA ASN A 174 0.71 -15.63 -17.61
C ASN A 174 -0.57 -15.16 -18.33
N ALA A 175 -0.53 -15.00 -19.66
CA ALA A 175 -1.68 -14.55 -20.44
C ALA A 175 -2.92 -15.45 -20.29
N GLU A 176 -2.75 -16.76 -20.05
CA GLU A 176 -3.87 -17.71 -19.92
C GLU A 176 -4.68 -17.43 -18.64
N ALA A 177 -4.05 -16.88 -17.60
CA ALA A 177 -4.76 -16.48 -16.36
C ALA A 177 -5.88 -15.45 -16.64
N PHE A 178 -5.83 -14.74 -17.75
CA PHE A 178 -6.84 -13.77 -18.16
C PHE A 178 -8.27 -14.35 -18.14
N GLN A 179 -8.45 -15.58 -18.59
CA GLN A 179 -9.78 -16.22 -18.61
C GLN A 179 -10.45 -16.30 -17.23
N TYR A 180 -9.65 -16.35 -16.14
CA TYR A 180 -10.14 -16.39 -14.75
C TYR A 180 -10.25 -14.99 -14.13
N MET A 181 -9.71 -13.97 -14.79
CA MET A 181 -9.63 -12.62 -14.22
C MET A 181 -10.68 -11.65 -14.77
N LYS A 182 -11.40 -12.00 -15.83
CA LYS A 182 -12.36 -11.11 -16.53
C LYS A 182 -13.40 -10.44 -15.63
N ASP A 183 -13.79 -11.11 -14.53
CA ASP A 183 -14.82 -10.60 -13.62
C ASP A 183 -14.22 -9.97 -12.35
N THR A 184 -12.90 -9.97 -12.20
CA THR A 184 -12.22 -9.45 -11.02
C THR A 184 -12.21 -7.91 -11.00
N PRO A 185 -12.17 -7.29 -9.81
CA PRO A 185 -11.97 -5.85 -9.68
C PRO A 185 -10.71 -5.34 -10.36
N MET A 186 -9.63 -6.14 -10.37
CA MET A 186 -8.35 -5.78 -11.01
C MET A 186 -8.51 -5.58 -12.52
N TYR A 187 -9.14 -6.53 -13.21
CA TYR A 187 -9.37 -6.39 -14.65
C TYR A 187 -10.34 -5.24 -14.96
N LYS A 188 -11.45 -5.15 -14.21
CA LYS A 188 -12.43 -4.05 -14.39
C LYS A 188 -11.80 -2.68 -14.17
N GLY A 189 -10.95 -2.54 -13.15
CA GLY A 189 -10.21 -1.31 -12.89
C GLY A 189 -9.21 -0.99 -14.00
N TYR A 190 -8.51 -2.00 -14.53
CA TYR A 190 -7.60 -1.81 -15.66
C TYR A 190 -8.33 -1.32 -16.91
N VAL A 191 -9.38 -2.02 -17.32
CA VAL A 191 -10.18 -1.68 -18.52
C VAL A 191 -10.78 -0.28 -18.43
N ALA A 192 -11.15 0.16 -17.25
CA ALA A 192 -11.78 1.47 -17.05
C ALA A 192 -10.86 2.64 -17.39
N VAL A 193 -9.53 2.48 -17.32
CA VAL A 193 -8.58 3.60 -17.44
C VAL A 193 -7.43 3.35 -18.42
N ALA A 194 -7.15 2.10 -18.78
CA ALA A 194 -6.01 1.75 -19.62
C ALA A 194 -6.19 2.31 -21.05
N PRO A 195 -5.12 2.92 -21.64
CA PRO A 195 -5.14 3.38 -23.03
C PRO A 195 -5.34 2.22 -24.02
N LYS A 196 -4.91 1.02 -23.66
CA LYS A 196 -4.99 -0.20 -24.46
C LYS A 196 -5.54 -1.35 -23.62
N PRO A 197 -6.85 -1.44 -23.39
CA PRO A 197 -7.46 -2.48 -22.54
C PRO A 197 -7.09 -3.90 -22.94
N ASP A 198 -6.92 -4.15 -24.23
CA ASP A 198 -6.56 -5.46 -24.80
C ASP A 198 -5.12 -5.90 -24.45
N ASP A 199 -4.31 -5.02 -23.86
CA ASP A 199 -2.96 -5.37 -23.43
C ASP A 199 -2.92 -6.06 -22.05
N PHE A 200 -4.05 -6.26 -21.35
CA PHE A 200 -4.08 -6.91 -20.05
C PHE A 200 -3.44 -8.32 -20.04
N PRO A 201 -3.68 -9.21 -21.04
CA PRO A 201 -2.96 -10.48 -21.10
C PRO A 201 -1.43 -10.33 -21.26
N LYS A 202 -0.97 -9.28 -21.96
CA LYS A 202 0.47 -8.97 -22.08
C LYS A 202 1.04 -8.49 -20.75
N LEU A 203 0.27 -7.70 -19.99
CA LEU A 203 0.62 -7.27 -18.64
C LEU A 203 0.76 -8.49 -17.71
N LEU A 204 -0.18 -9.44 -17.76
CA LEU A 204 -0.10 -10.70 -16.99
C LEU A 204 1.17 -11.48 -17.32
N THR A 205 1.53 -11.59 -18.61
CA THR A 205 2.78 -12.22 -19.03
C THR A 205 4.00 -11.49 -18.47
N ALA A 206 4.04 -10.17 -18.57
CA ALA A 206 5.17 -9.37 -18.09
C ALA A 206 5.38 -9.49 -16.58
N ILE A 207 4.29 -9.45 -15.81
CA ILE A 207 4.31 -9.65 -14.35
C ILE A 207 4.74 -11.08 -14.01
N GLY A 208 4.19 -12.08 -14.69
CA GLY A 208 4.54 -13.48 -14.47
C GLY A 208 6.01 -13.76 -14.75
N ASP A 209 6.53 -13.23 -15.84
CA ASP A 209 7.96 -13.36 -16.18
C ASP A 209 8.85 -12.70 -15.13
N PHE A 210 8.47 -11.54 -14.61
CA PHE A 210 9.16 -10.89 -13.49
C PHE A 210 9.11 -11.76 -12.22
N MET A 211 7.93 -12.25 -11.84
CA MET A 211 7.74 -13.06 -10.62
C MET A 211 8.54 -14.37 -10.67
N LYS A 212 8.67 -15.01 -11.85
CA LYS A 212 9.44 -16.25 -12.03
C LYS A 212 10.93 -16.07 -11.76
N GLN A 213 11.50 -14.91 -12.09
CA GLN A 213 12.93 -14.66 -11.90
C GLN A 213 13.32 -14.67 -10.43
N GLY A 214 12.41 -14.21 -9.55
CA GLY A 214 12.74 -14.00 -8.16
C GLY A 214 13.76 -12.86 -7.96
N TYR A 215 13.99 -12.50 -6.71
CA TYR A 215 14.99 -11.50 -6.34
C TYR A 215 15.45 -11.71 -4.89
N ASP A 216 16.65 -11.23 -4.59
CA ASP A 216 17.19 -11.08 -3.24
C ASP A 216 17.99 -9.79 -3.15
N TYR A 217 17.43 -8.83 -2.43
CA TYR A 217 18.01 -7.51 -2.17
C TYR A 217 18.55 -7.38 -0.74
N SER A 218 18.76 -8.50 -0.03
CA SER A 218 19.29 -8.47 1.33
C SER A 218 20.60 -7.66 1.48
N PRO A 219 21.56 -7.72 0.52
CA PRO A 219 22.77 -6.90 0.58
C PRO A 219 22.51 -5.39 0.38
N ASP A 220 21.37 -5.04 -0.21
CA ASP A 220 21.02 -3.65 -0.50
C ASP A 220 20.31 -2.96 0.67
N VAL A 221 19.73 -3.73 1.61
CA VAL A 221 19.02 -3.18 2.76
C VAL A 221 19.91 -2.23 3.58
N ALA A 222 21.17 -2.57 3.77
CA ALA A 222 22.14 -1.73 4.50
C ALA A 222 22.50 -0.42 3.76
N LYS A 223 22.18 -0.30 2.49
CA LYS A 223 22.40 0.90 1.68
C LYS A 223 21.31 1.98 1.91
N LEU A 224 20.17 1.61 2.49
CA LEU A 224 19.13 2.56 2.85
C LEU A 224 19.63 3.50 3.97
N LYS A 225 19.71 4.78 3.70
CA LYS A 225 20.24 5.79 4.62
C LYS A 225 19.18 6.66 5.28
N MET A 226 17.98 6.69 4.68
CA MET A 226 16.83 7.39 5.22
C MET A 226 16.08 6.54 6.24
N PRO A 227 15.22 7.15 7.10
CA PRO A 227 14.28 6.38 7.90
C PRO A 227 13.34 5.54 7.03
N VAL A 228 13.16 4.27 7.42
CA VAL A 228 12.28 3.31 6.75
C VAL A 228 11.21 2.83 7.70
N MET A 229 9.98 2.76 7.23
CA MET A 229 8.88 2.13 7.94
C MET A 229 8.36 0.95 7.14
N LEU A 230 8.31 -0.20 7.78
CA LEU A 230 7.70 -1.42 7.27
C LEU A 230 6.30 -1.54 7.84
N VAL A 231 5.31 -1.83 6.98
CA VAL A 231 3.92 -2.10 7.40
C VAL A 231 3.41 -3.35 6.71
N PHE A 232 2.92 -4.31 7.48
CA PHE A 232 2.37 -5.57 6.97
C PHE A 232 1.04 -5.88 7.65
N GLY A 233 0.19 -6.67 6.99
CA GLY A 233 -0.93 -7.32 7.66
C GLY A 233 -0.45 -8.51 8.49
N ASP A 234 -1.19 -8.89 9.55
CA ASP A 234 -0.88 -10.10 10.32
C ASP A 234 -1.16 -11.38 9.52
N SER A 235 -1.91 -11.26 8.44
CA SER A 235 -2.26 -12.34 7.50
C SER A 235 -1.75 -12.04 6.08
N ASP A 236 -0.55 -11.43 5.97
CA ASP A 236 0.09 -11.08 4.70
C ASP A 236 0.58 -12.33 3.93
N MET A 237 0.90 -12.17 2.66
CA MET A 237 1.53 -13.22 1.85
C MET A 237 3.03 -13.41 2.16
N TYR A 238 3.63 -12.51 2.94
CA TYR A 238 4.98 -12.64 3.45
C TYR A 238 4.98 -13.34 4.80
N ARG A 239 5.95 -14.25 5.00
CA ARG A 239 6.13 -14.96 6.27
C ARG A 239 6.57 -13.97 7.37
N PRO A 240 6.04 -14.08 8.61
CA PRO A 240 6.38 -13.18 9.71
C PRO A 240 7.88 -13.11 10.02
N GLU A 241 8.61 -14.23 9.93
CA GLU A 241 10.06 -14.25 10.13
C GLU A 241 10.81 -13.41 9.09
N HIS A 242 10.34 -13.34 7.85
CA HIS A 242 10.91 -12.46 6.82
C HIS A 242 10.67 -10.98 7.17
N VAL A 243 9.50 -10.64 7.62
CA VAL A 243 9.14 -9.28 8.05
C VAL A 243 10.02 -8.82 9.20
N VAL A 244 10.17 -9.66 10.23
CA VAL A 244 11.04 -9.35 11.38
C VAL A 244 12.49 -9.27 10.95
N LYS A 245 12.96 -10.19 10.09
CA LYS A 245 14.32 -10.16 9.56
C LYS A 245 14.61 -8.91 8.76
N PHE A 246 13.65 -8.44 7.96
CA PHE A 246 13.79 -7.16 7.23
C PHE A 246 14.02 -5.99 8.19
N TYR A 247 13.22 -5.90 9.25
CA TYR A 247 13.36 -4.87 10.26
C TYR A 247 14.73 -4.93 10.96
N GLN A 248 15.23 -6.14 11.26
CA GLN A 248 16.55 -6.35 11.83
C GLN A 248 17.69 -5.93 10.87
N LEU A 249 17.57 -6.22 9.58
CA LEU A 249 18.54 -5.79 8.56
C LEU A 249 18.60 -4.26 8.43
N LEU A 250 17.49 -3.57 8.71
CA LEU A 250 17.44 -2.11 8.81
C LEU A 250 18.06 -1.57 10.12
N GLY A 251 18.51 -2.45 11.01
CA GLY A 251 19.06 -2.06 12.32
C GLY A 251 17.99 -1.85 13.41
N GLY A 252 16.75 -2.25 13.16
CA GLY A 252 15.68 -2.19 14.15
C GLY A 252 15.61 -3.44 15.01
N GLY A 253 15.10 -3.32 16.25
CA GLY A 253 14.84 -4.45 17.14
C GLY A 253 16.05 -5.27 17.56
N LEU A 254 17.29 -4.73 17.43
CA LEU A 254 18.52 -5.43 17.77
C LEU A 254 18.88 -5.34 19.25
N LYS A 255 18.32 -4.37 19.97
CA LYS A 255 18.49 -4.17 21.40
C LYS A 255 17.30 -3.40 21.97
N ASP A 256 17.18 -3.40 23.30
CA ASP A 256 16.20 -2.57 24.00
C ASP A 256 16.40 -1.09 23.70
N ALA A 257 15.30 -0.36 23.52
CA ALA A 257 15.34 1.06 23.24
C ALA A 257 15.87 1.90 24.43
N GLY A 258 15.82 1.35 25.64
CA GLY A 258 16.14 2.04 26.87
C GLY A 258 14.95 2.84 27.42
N TRP A 259 14.97 3.07 28.74
CA TRP A 259 13.91 3.80 29.43
C TRP A 259 13.70 5.21 28.87
N MET A 260 14.78 5.89 28.55
CA MET A 260 14.80 7.24 27.95
C MET A 260 14.79 7.19 26.41
N ARG A 261 14.60 6.01 25.83
CA ARG A 261 14.56 5.77 24.38
C ARG A 261 15.87 6.10 23.65
N GLU A 262 16.99 6.08 24.36
CA GLU A 262 18.32 6.45 23.87
C GLU A 262 18.83 5.56 22.73
N ASN A 263 18.29 4.32 22.62
CA ASN A 263 18.62 3.37 21.56
C ASN A 263 17.49 3.20 20.54
N LEU A 264 16.50 4.11 20.52
CA LEU A 264 15.38 3.97 19.60
C LEU A 264 15.86 4.04 18.15
N SER A 265 15.59 3.00 17.37
CA SER A 265 15.88 3.01 15.94
C SER A 265 15.13 4.14 15.24
N GLN A 266 15.71 4.71 14.17
CA GLN A 266 14.98 5.60 13.27
C GLN A 266 13.95 4.83 12.40
N ASN A 267 14.15 3.51 12.24
CA ASN A 267 13.28 2.65 11.47
C ASN A 267 12.09 2.16 12.30
N ARG A 268 10.98 1.84 11.64
CA ARG A 268 9.74 1.42 12.29
C ARG A 268 9.22 0.13 11.67
N LEU A 269 8.52 -0.65 12.48
CA LEU A 269 7.75 -1.81 12.07
C LEU A 269 6.33 -1.69 12.62
N ALA A 270 5.33 -1.89 11.78
CA ALA A 270 3.95 -2.07 12.18
C ALA A 270 3.41 -3.35 11.55
N ILE A 271 2.65 -4.12 12.34
CA ILE A 271 1.85 -5.24 11.86
C ILE A 271 0.40 -4.89 12.20
N LEU A 272 -0.42 -4.72 11.18
CA LEU A 272 -1.82 -4.34 11.33
C LEU A 272 -2.67 -5.61 11.49
N PRO A 273 -3.45 -5.74 12.58
CA PRO A 273 -4.27 -6.92 12.81
C PRO A 273 -5.45 -6.98 11.85
N ASN A 274 -5.87 -8.20 11.51
CA ASN A 274 -7.01 -8.50 10.62
C ASN A 274 -6.83 -8.01 9.17
N HIS A 275 -5.60 -7.79 8.72
CA HIS A 275 -5.32 -7.41 7.34
C HIS A 275 -4.49 -8.45 6.62
N THR A 276 -4.83 -8.62 5.35
CA THR A 276 -4.10 -9.44 4.39
C THR A 276 -3.29 -8.56 3.44
N HIS A 277 -2.48 -9.20 2.59
CA HIS A 277 -1.85 -8.50 1.48
C HIS A 277 -2.84 -7.77 0.57
N TYR A 278 -4.05 -8.30 0.43
CA TYR A 278 -5.02 -7.90 -0.61
C TYR A 278 -5.96 -6.78 -0.19
N ASP A 279 -5.96 -6.39 1.09
CA ASP A 279 -6.87 -5.38 1.63
C ASP A 279 -6.20 -4.32 2.51
N ILE A 280 -4.97 -4.53 2.95
CA ILE A 280 -4.24 -3.59 3.81
C ILE A 280 -4.18 -2.16 3.24
N PHE A 281 -4.14 -2.02 1.92
CA PHE A 281 -4.14 -0.70 1.26
C PHE A 281 -5.48 0.03 1.35
N LEU A 282 -6.54 -0.64 1.80
CA LEU A 282 -7.85 -0.05 2.08
C LEU A 282 -8.02 0.32 3.57
N ALA A 283 -7.09 -0.12 4.43
CA ALA A 283 -7.19 0.04 5.87
C ALA A 283 -7.05 1.50 6.30
N PRO A 284 -8.04 2.09 6.99
CA PRO A 284 -7.92 3.45 7.55
C PRO A 284 -6.73 3.56 8.51
N GLU A 285 -6.41 2.50 9.24
CA GLU A 285 -5.29 2.39 10.18
C GLU A 285 -3.95 2.56 9.48
N LEU A 286 -3.86 2.24 8.20
CA LEU A 286 -2.63 2.39 7.42
C LEU A 286 -2.16 3.85 7.39
N VAL A 287 -3.08 4.79 7.17
CA VAL A 287 -2.74 6.23 7.16
C VAL A 287 -2.42 6.71 8.57
N SER A 288 -3.24 6.39 9.57
CA SER A 288 -3.00 6.82 10.96
C SER A 288 -1.69 6.26 11.52
N THR A 289 -1.24 5.10 11.04
CA THR A 289 0.04 4.47 11.41
C THR A 289 1.23 5.12 10.70
N THR A 290 1.10 5.45 9.41
CA THR A 290 2.23 5.91 8.59
C THR A 290 2.41 7.43 8.59
N LEU A 291 1.35 8.19 8.74
CA LEU A 291 1.40 9.65 8.64
C LEU A 291 2.28 10.31 9.72
N PRO A 292 2.23 9.90 11.02
CA PRO A 292 3.16 10.41 12.03
C PRO A 292 4.63 10.16 11.67
N PHE A 293 4.95 8.98 11.15
CA PHE A 293 6.30 8.67 10.67
C PHE A 293 6.71 9.58 9.50
N LEU A 294 5.85 9.76 8.51
CA LEU A 294 6.08 10.65 7.36
C LEU A 294 6.25 12.11 7.81
N ASN A 295 5.57 12.53 8.87
CA ASN A 295 5.71 13.86 9.46
C ASN A 295 6.97 14.01 10.34
N GLY A 296 7.74 12.93 10.54
CA GLY A 296 8.94 12.95 11.39
C GLY A 296 8.62 13.00 12.89
N GLU A 297 7.43 12.60 13.26
CA GLU A 297 7.02 12.53 14.66
C GLU A 297 7.71 11.35 15.35
N THR A 298 8.74 11.65 16.10
CA THR A 298 9.51 10.66 16.88
C THR A 298 9.14 10.68 18.36
N LYS A 299 8.30 11.64 18.77
CA LYS A 299 8.00 11.86 20.18
C LYS A 299 7.12 10.73 20.72
N ALA A 300 7.61 10.02 21.74
CA ALA A 300 6.73 9.47 22.74
C ALA A 300 6.00 10.63 23.39
N SER A 301 4.72 10.46 23.75
CA SER A 301 4.16 11.22 24.83
C SER A 301 5.16 11.17 25.98
N ALA A 302 5.69 12.32 26.38
CA ALA A 302 6.56 12.37 27.54
C ALA A 302 5.78 11.80 28.73
N TRP A 303 6.43 10.99 29.54
CA TRP A 303 5.96 10.74 30.88
C TRP A 303 6.06 12.08 31.62
N GLN A 304 5.00 12.86 31.59
CA GLN A 304 4.84 14.11 32.35
C GLN A 304 3.67 13.96 33.27
#